data_8d618917c10e16e9d7d62f461af99c8f
#
_entry.id   8d618917c10e16e9d7d62f461af99c8f
#
_cell.length_a   1.000
_cell.length_b   1.000
_cell.length_c   1.000
_cell.angle_alpha   90.00
_cell.angle_beta   90.00
_cell.angle_gamma   90.00
#
_symmetry.space_group_name_H-M   'P 1'
#
loop_
_entity.id
_entity.type
_entity.pdbx_description
1 polymer ?
#
loop_
_entity_poly.entity_id
_entity_poly.type
_entity_poly.pdbx_seq_one_letter_code
_entity_poly.pdbx_strand_id
1 'polypeptide(L)'
;LLVGEWVVAIGNPYGFVLGNVEPSVSAGVLSATGRNLVGGNDGGASVDMLQTDAAINPGNSGGPLINAEGQVIGVNSSIYTPSGGSVGLGFAIPINRARRVAEDLLTNGRVRRPWVGITLRTPATNNPRELLTAGVVVRAVVPGSPAARGGLQPGDVLLRAGARTLRNPYDWEAALLDLRPGQDVVVQLRRGSGAQTATLRVADLPEVTAPKVTVLRELQLVTLTAAIRAERRVQASAGALVYQASERVAAEIGLEPGDV
;
A
#
# COMPACT_ATOMS: atom_id res chain seq x y z
N LEU A 1 3.59 14.27 14.83
CA LEU A 1 2.88 15.17 13.90
C LEU A 1 1.59 15.67 14.54
N LEU A 2 1.36 16.98 14.45
CA LEU A 2 0.16 17.62 14.97
C LEU A 2 -0.64 18.20 13.80
N VAL A 3 -1.93 17.89 13.73
CA VAL A 3 -2.82 18.51 12.75
C VAL A 3 -2.91 20.01 13.07
N GLY A 4 -2.69 20.86 12.05
CA GLY A 4 -2.60 22.30 12.17
C GLY A 4 -1.17 22.84 12.30
N GLU A 5 -0.13 21.99 12.44
CA GLU A 5 1.26 22.44 12.40
C GLU A 5 1.65 22.96 11.02
N TRP A 6 2.53 23.97 10.99
CA TRP A 6 3.05 24.51 9.75
C TRP A 6 3.89 23.50 9.01
N VAL A 7 3.67 23.42 7.71
CA VAL A 7 4.45 22.57 6.80
C VAL A 7 4.85 23.34 5.55
N VAL A 8 5.96 22.91 4.96
CA VAL A 8 6.50 23.49 3.73
C VAL A 8 6.72 22.37 2.74
N ALA A 9 6.14 22.50 1.55
CA ALA A 9 6.39 21.62 0.43
C ALA A 9 7.43 22.24 -0.49
N ILE A 10 8.44 21.46 -0.87
CA ILE A 10 9.54 21.87 -1.76
C ILE A 10 9.48 21.00 -3.01
N GLY A 11 9.69 21.60 -4.18
CA GLY A 11 9.70 20.89 -5.44
C GLY A 11 10.04 21.83 -6.60
N ASN A 12 9.88 21.36 -7.82
CA ASN A 12 10.07 22.19 -9.03
C ASN A 12 8.83 22.11 -9.92
N PRO A 13 7.69 22.73 -9.49
CA PRO A 13 6.45 22.70 -10.25
C PRO A 13 6.66 23.40 -11.61
N TYR A 14 6.26 22.71 -12.68
CA TYR A 14 6.36 23.20 -14.05
C TYR A 14 7.80 23.58 -14.49
N GLY A 15 8.85 23.07 -13.84
CA GLY A 15 10.24 23.39 -14.16
C GLY A 15 10.60 23.15 -15.63
N PHE A 16 9.98 22.14 -16.25
CA PHE A 16 10.11 21.85 -17.69
C PHE A 16 9.52 22.93 -18.60
N VAL A 17 8.55 23.72 -18.11
CA VAL A 17 7.92 24.83 -18.85
C VAL A 17 8.66 26.14 -18.57
N LEU A 18 9.06 26.36 -17.32
CA LEU A 18 9.64 27.62 -16.88
C LEU A 18 11.14 27.74 -17.22
N GLY A 19 11.79 26.61 -17.61
CA GLY A 19 13.22 26.57 -17.94
C GLY A 19 14.12 26.88 -16.73
N ASN A 20 13.57 26.87 -15.51
CA ASN A 20 14.28 27.16 -14.28
C ASN A 20 14.50 25.88 -13.47
N VAL A 21 15.72 25.70 -12.96
CA VAL A 21 16.13 24.55 -12.14
C VAL A 21 15.99 24.81 -10.64
N GLU A 22 15.68 26.03 -10.24
CA GLU A 22 15.54 26.39 -8.83
C GLU A 22 14.25 25.81 -8.24
N PRO A 23 14.32 25.19 -7.05
CA PRO A 23 13.13 24.68 -6.36
C PRO A 23 12.15 25.79 -5.99
N SER A 24 10.88 25.51 -6.12
CA SER A 24 9.81 26.35 -5.56
C SER A 24 9.40 25.85 -4.18
N VAL A 25 8.97 26.78 -3.35
CA VAL A 25 8.54 26.54 -1.97
C VAL A 25 7.10 26.98 -1.83
N SER A 26 6.26 26.13 -1.25
CA SER A 26 4.90 26.49 -0.84
C SER A 26 4.68 26.13 0.63
N ALA A 27 4.01 27.01 1.38
CA ALA A 27 3.71 26.80 2.78
C ALA A 27 2.20 26.57 2.99
N GLY A 28 1.89 25.81 4.02
CA GLY A 28 0.53 25.50 4.47
C GLY A 28 0.57 24.82 5.82
N VAL A 29 -0.46 24.05 6.13
CA VAL A 29 -0.54 23.27 7.37
C VAL A 29 -0.72 21.79 7.09
N LEU A 30 -0.38 20.94 8.05
CA LEU A 30 -0.79 19.54 8.07
C LEU A 30 -2.29 19.48 8.36
N SER A 31 -3.10 19.35 7.32
CA SER A 31 -4.56 19.39 7.41
C SER A 31 -5.15 18.13 8.04
N ALA A 32 -4.51 16.97 7.82
CA ALA A 32 -4.93 15.69 8.41
C ALA A 32 -3.83 14.62 8.28
N THR A 33 -3.96 13.56 9.07
CA THR A 33 -3.19 12.32 8.97
C THR A 33 -4.12 11.13 8.70
N GLY A 34 -3.57 10.01 8.22
CA GLY A 34 -4.33 8.78 8.05
C GLY A 34 -5.39 8.85 6.94
N ARG A 35 -5.18 9.65 5.90
CA ARG A 35 -6.12 9.77 4.79
C ARG A 35 -6.01 8.58 3.84
N ASN A 36 -7.16 8.05 3.46
CA ASN A 36 -7.28 7.01 2.45
C ASN A 36 -7.90 7.61 1.18
N LEU A 37 -7.15 7.56 0.08
CA LEU A 37 -7.59 8.03 -1.23
C LEU A 37 -8.09 6.83 -2.03
N VAL A 38 -9.38 6.84 -2.36
CA VAL A 38 -10.05 5.80 -3.13
C VAL A 38 -10.24 6.30 -4.56
N GLY A 39 -9.91 5.48 -5.56
CA GLY A 39 -10.17 5.81 -6.96
C GLY A 39 -9.07 6.62 -7.65
N GLY A 40 -7.81 6.41 -7.30
CA GLY A 40 -6.69 6.90 -8.11
C GLY A 40 -6.70 6.31 -9.53
N ASN A 41 -6.02 6.98 -10.46
CA ASN A 41 -5.98 6.62 -11.89
C ASN A 41 -5.52 5.18 -12.17
N ASP A 42 -4.81 4.56 -11.22
CA ASP A 42 -4.26 3.20 -11.35
C ASP A 42 -5.16 2.12 -10.69
N GLY A 43 -6.40 2.48 -10.33
CA GLY A 43 -7.33 1.56 -9.64
C GLY A 43 -6.91 1.12 -8.24
N GLY A 44 -5.77 1.62 -7.73
CA GLY A 44 -5.26 1.39 -6.39
C GLY A 44 -5.77 2.41 -5.37
N ALA A 45 -5.71 2.06 -4.09
CA ALA A 45 -5.94 3.00 -3.01
C ALA A 45 -4.60 3.47 -2.42
N SER A 46 -4.43 4.79 -2.30
CA SER A 46 -3.34 5.34 -1.48
C SER A 46 -3.84 5.48 -0.05
N VAL A 47 -3.30 4.67 0.86
CA VAL A 47 -3.79 4.62 2.25
C VAL A 47 -2.83 5.33 3.20
N ASP A 48 -3.40 5.86 4.31
CA ASP A 48 -2.67 6.44 5.42
C ASP A 48 -1.74 7.59 4.99
N MET A 49 -2.24 8.46 4.13
CA MET A 49 -1.50 9.62 3.62
C MET A 49 -1.58 10.81 4.58
N LEU A 50 -0.56 11.68 4.54
CA LEU A 50 -0.61 13.02 5.12
C LEU A 50 -1.35 13.94 4.15
N GLN A 51 -2.26 14.77 4.66
CA GLN A 51 -2.95 15.79 3.88
C GLN A 51 -2.42 17.17 4.25
N THR A 52 -2.19 18.03 3.25
CA THR A 52 -1.78 19.43 3.44
C THR A 52 -2.51 20.35 2.47
N ASP A 53 -2.68 21.60 2.84
CA ASP A 53 -3.14 22.68 1.98
C ASP A 53 -1.99 23.47 1.34
N ALA A 54 -0.74 23.19 1.71
CA ALA A 54 0.42 23.66 0.95
C ALA A 54 0.25 23.27 -0.52
N ALA A 55 0.46 24.22 -1.43
CA ALA A 55 0.20 24.01 -2.85
C ALA A 55 1.13 22.93 -3.44
N ILE A 56 0.57 21.79 -3.77
CA ILE A 56 1.23 20.70 -4.49
C ILE A 56 0.77 20.76 -5.95
N ASN A 57 1.71 20.82 -6.87
CA ASN A 57 1.45 20.82 -8.31
C ASN A 57 2.39 19.82 -9.00
N PRO A 58 2.12 19.43 -10.27
CA PRO A 58 3.02 18.58 -11.05
C PRO A 58 4.46 19.14 -11.06
N GLY A 59 5.43 18.32 -10.60
CA GLY A 59 6.82 18.71 -10.36
C GLY A 59 7.21 18.77 -8.88
N ASN A 60 6.25 18.84 -7.96
CA ASN A 60 6.51 18.70 -6.52
C ASN A 60 6.55 17.24 -6.06
N SER A 61 5.99 16.31 -6.83
CA SER A 61 6.00 14.89 -6.49
C SER A 61 7.42 14.35 -6.36
N GLY A 62 7.69 13.60 -5.29
CA GLY A 62 9.03 13.13 -4.92
C GLY A 62 9.84 14.12 -4.07
N GLY A 63 9.46 15.40 -4.03
CA GLY A 63 10.05 16.40 -3.16
C GLY A 63 9.61 16.25 -1.68
N PRO A 64 10.32 16.88 -0.73
CA PRO A 64 10.02 16.76 0.67
C PRO A 64 8.83 17.64 1.09
N LEU A 65 8.06 17.13 2.06
CA LEU A 65 7.20 17.90 2.94
C LEU A 65 7.93 18.02 4.28
N ILE A 66 8.20 19.24 4.74
CA ILE A 66 8.96 19.50 5.97
C ILE A 66 8.09 20.24 7.00
N ASN A 67 8.41 20.06 8.28
CA ASN A 67 7.79 20.82 9.38
C ASN A 67 8.56 22.13 9.68
N ALA A 68 8.10 22.89 10.67
CA ALA A 68 8.71 24.14 11.06
C ALA A 68 10.13 23.99 11.63
N GLU A 69 10.48 22.82 12.13
CA GLU A 69 11.84 22.48 12.61
C GLU A 69 12.79 22.03 11.48
N GLY A 70 12.36 22.06 10.22
CA GLY A 70 13.14 21.64 9.07
C GLY A 70 13.24 20.12 8.90
N GLN A 71 12.46 19.33 9.64
CA GLN A 71 12.45 17.87 9.53
C GLN A 71 11.56 17.44 8.38
N VAL A 72 12.03 16.51 7.57
CA VAL A 72 11.19 15.87 6.55
C VAL A 72 10.16 14.97 7.23
N ILE A 73 8.88 15.30 7.06
CA ILE A 73 7.75 14.55 7.61
C ILE A 73 7.05 13.67 6.56
N GLY A 74 7.23 13.99 5.28
CA GLY A 74 6.64 13.23 4.18
C GLY A 74 7.32 13.47 2.85
N VAL A 75 6.91 12.66 1.86
CA VAL A 75 7.29 12.80 0.45
C VAL A 75 6.05 13.20 -0.33
N ASN A 76 6.07 14.36 -0.97
CA ASN A 76 4.97 14.85 -1.79
C ASN A 76 4.63 13.82 -2.88
N SER A 77 3.35 13.50 -3.05
CA SER A 77 2.95 12.40 -3.94
C SER A 77 1.88 12.83 -4.94
N SER A 78 0.71 13.25 -4.46
CA SER A 78 -0.46 13.46 -5.29
C SER A 78 -1.31 14.62 -4.81
N ILE A 79 -2.21 15.06 -5.67
CA ILE A 79 -3.28 15.99 -5.34
C ILE A 79 -4.62 15.37 -5.69
N TYR A 80 -5.66 15.78 -4.98
CA TYR A 80 -7.03 15.61 -5.46
C TYR A 80 -7.44 16.91 -6.15
N THR A 81 -7.76 16.84 -7.44
CA THR A 81 -8.08 18.02 -8.22
C THR A 81 -9.07 17.70 -9.35
N PRO A 82 -10.11 18.51 -9.54
CA PRO A 82 -10.96 18.45 -10.72
C PRO A 82 -10.34 19.10 -11.96
N SER A 83 -9.35 19.99 -11.79
CA SER A 83 -8.83 20.88 -12.84
C SER A 83 -7.34 20.71 -13.16
N GLY A 84 -6.65 19.79 -12.47
CA GLY A 84 -5.21 19.53 -12.65
C GLY A 84 -4.27 20.41 -11.81
N GLY A 85 -4.75 21.48 -11.18
CA GLY A 85 -3.99 22.35 -10.27
C GLY A 85 -4.34 22.14 -8.80
N SER A 86 -3.53 22.66 -7.90
CA SER A 86 -3.78 22.57 -6.45
C SER A 86 -5.05 23.33 -6.06
N VAL A 87 -5.91 22.65 -5.31
CA VAL A 87 -7.12 23.22 -4.68
C VAL A 87 -7.06 23.13 -3.15
N GLY A 88 -5.86 23.01 -2.57
CA GLY A 88 -5.67 22.85 -1.13
C GLY A 88 -5.86 21.41 -0.62
N LEU A 89 -5.85 20.42 -1.53
CA LEU A 89 -5.95 19.00 -1.20
C LEU A 89 -4.71 18.27 -1.74
N GLY A 90 -3.56 18.55 -1.12
CA GLY A 90 -2.29 17.87 -1.36
C GLY A 90 -2.09 16.69 -0.43
N PHE A 91 -1.38 15.68 -0.89
CA PHE A 91 -1.09 14.45 -0.15
C PHE A 91 0.38 14.06 -0.24
N ALA A 92 0.90 13.61 0.91
CA ALA A 92 2.27 13.13 1.02
C ALA A 92 2.33 11.75 1.68
N ILE A 93 3.29 10.93 1.26
CA ILE A 93 3.61 9.65 1.88
C ILE A 93 4.34 9.95 3.20
N PRO A 94 3.91 9.40 4.37
CA PRO A 94 4.60 9.60 5.63
C PRO A 94 6.08 9.18 5.55
N ILE A 95 6.98 10.00 6.09
CA ILE A 95 8.44 9.77 5.97
C ILE A 95 8.90 8.43 6.55
N ASN A 96 8.28 7.98 7.65
CA ASN A 96 8.61 6.69 8.24
C ASN A 96 8.32 5.51 7.29
N ARG A 97 7.30 5.65 6.42
CA ARG A 97 7.01 4.66 5.37
C ARG A 97 8.02 4.76 4.23
N ALA A 98 8.30 5.96 3.74
CA ALA A 98 9.30 6.18 2.69
C ALA A 98 10.67 5.64 3.10
N ARG A 99 11.11 5.93 4.35
CA ARG A 99 12.36 5.40 4.91
C ARG A 99 12.37 3.87 4.92
N ARG A 100 11.28 3.23 5.34
CA ARG A 100 11.16 1.77 5.39
C ARG A 100 11.26 1.12 4.01
N VAL A 101 10.62 1.74 3.02
CA VAL A 101 10.74 1.30 1.61
C VAL A 101 12.20 1.43 1.13
N ALA A 102 12.86 2.54 1.41
CA ALA A 102 14.26 2.74 1.06
C ALA A 102 15.18 1.72 1.75
N GLU A 103 15.00 1.47 3.04
CA GLU A 103 15.74 0.44 3.79
C GLU A 103 15.56 -0.96 3.18
N ASP A 104 14.33 -1.33 2.81
CA ASP A 104 14.04 -2.61 2.17
C ASP A 104 14.74 -2.72 0.80
N LEU A 105 14.71 -1.67 -0.02
CA LEU A 105 15.40 -1.64 -1.31
C LEU A 105 16.91 -1.76 -1.17
N LEU A 106 17.51 -1.02 -0.23
CA LEU A 106 18.95 -1.07 0.01
C LEU A 106 19.42 -2.43 0.56
N THR A 107 18.63 -3.03 1.43
CA THR A 107 19.04 -4.27 2.12
C THR A 107 18.68 -5.52 1.33
N ASN A 108 17.54 -5.52 0.64
CA ASN A 108 16.97 -6.72 0.02
C ASN A 108 16.84 -6.61 -1.51
N GLY A 109 17.17 -5.45 -2.11
CA GLY A 109 16.96 -5.18 -3.54
C GLY A 109 15.48 -5.07 -3.95
N ARG A 110 14.55 -5.18 -3.00
CA ARG A 110 13.10 -5.15 -3.23
C ARG A 110 12.35 -4.71 -1.98
N VAL A 111 11.16 -4.17 -2.16
CA VAL A 111 10.25 -3.89 -1.06
C VAL A 111 9.63 -5.19 -0.56
N ARG A 112 9.77 -5.49 0.73
CA ARG A 112 9.10 -6.62 1.37
C ARG A 112 7.67 -6.26 1.71
N ARG A 113 6.73 -7.07 1.24
CA ARG A 113 5.31 -6.83 1.46
C ARG A 113 4.75 -7.76 2.53
N PRO A 114 4.23 -7.22 3.64
CA PRO A 114 3.62 -8.02 4.69
C PRO A 114 2.39 -8.75 4.16
N TRP A 115 2.31 -10.04 4.45
CA TRP A 115 1.20 -10.89 4.05
C TRP A 115 0.75 -11.78 5.21
N VAL A 116 -0.56 -11.93 5.35
CA VAL A 116 -1.16 -12.80 6.38
C VAL A 116 -2.09 -13.86 5.79
N GLY A 117 -2.47 -13.75 4.52
CA GLY A 117 -3.26 -14.76 3.81
C GLY A 117 -4.76 -14.70 4.10
N ILE A 118 -5.33 -13.50 4.11
CA ILE A 118 -6.79 -13.30 4.08
C ILE A 118 -7.19 -12.52 2.84
N THR A 119 -8.42 -12.76 2.39
CA THR A 119 -9.14 -11.86 1.50
C THR A 119 -10.28 -11.24 2.26
N LEU A 120 -10.52 -9.96 2.03
CA LEU A 120 -11.61 -9.23 2.66
C LEU A 120 -12.84 -9.20 1.74
N ARG A 121 -14.01 -9.05 2.36
CA ARG A 121 -15.24 -8.77 1.62
C ARG A 121 -15.17 -7.35 1.08
N THR A 122 -15.24 -7.21 -0.24
CA THR A 122 -15.37 -5.90 -0.89
C THR A 122 -16.87 -5.55 -0.91
N PRO A 123 -17.26 -4.37 -0.43
CA PRO A 123 -18.64 -3.90 -0.59
C PRO A 123 -19.00 -3.79 -2.08
N ALA A 124 -20.18 -4.25 -2.45
CA ALA A 124 -20.71 -4.12 -3.82
C ALA A 124 -21.30 -2.72 -4.02
N THR A 125 -20.50 -1.68 -3.84
CA THR A 125 -20.94 -0.28 -3.91
C THR A 125 -19.82 0.60 -4.44
N ASN A 126 -20.20 1.65 -5.17
CA ASN A 126 -19.29 2.73 -5.57
C ASN A 126 -19.46 3.97 -4.68
N ASN A 127 -20.31 3.89 -3.65
CA ASN A 127 -20.54 4.99 -2.71
C ASN A 127 -19.35 5.06 -1.71
N PRO A 128 -18.54 6.13 -1.73
CA PRO A 128 -17.38 6.27 -0.84
C PRO A 128 -17.75 6.15 0.65
N ARG A 129 -18.92 6.65 1.05
CA ARG A 129 -19.36 6.60 2.44
C ARG A 129 -19.60 5.16 2.90
N GLU A 130 -20.22 4.34 2.07
CA GLU A 130 -20.43 2.92 2.35
C GLU A 130 -19.12 2.15 2.37
N LEU A 131 -18.20 2.44 1.44
CA LEU A 131 -16.86 1.84 1.43
C LEU A 131 -16.10 2.14 2.72
N LEU A 132 -16.18 3.38 3.24
CA LEU A 132 -15.49 3.80 4.46
C LEU A 132 -16.12 3.28 5.76
N THR A 133 -17.34 2.75 5.72
CA THR A 133 -18.07 2.23 6.89
C THR A 133 -18.38 0.74 6.83
N ALA A 134 -17.92 0.05 5.79
CA ALA A 134 -18.28 -1.34 5.52
C ALA A 134 -17.77 -2.37 6.55
N GLY A 135 -16.89 -1.96 7.48
CA GLY A 135 -16.19 -2.86 8.38
C GLY A 135 -15.14 -3.71 7.64
N VAL A 136 -14.41 -4.52 8.40
CA VAL A 136 -13.35 -5.39 7.87
C VAL A 136 -13.77 -6.84 8.07
N VAL A 137 -14.45 -7.41 7.08
CA VAL A 137 -14.99 -8.77 7.16
C VAL A 137 -14.10 -9.72 6.35
N VAL A 138 -13.64 -10.79 6.98
CA VAL A 138 -12.86 -11.85 6.31
C VAL A 138 -13.78 -12.62 5.36
N ARG A 139 -13.44 -12.62 4.07
CA ARG A 139 -14.13 -13.41 3.04
C ARG A 139 -13.58 -14.82 2.97
N ALA A 140 -12.25 -14.94 2.94
CA ALA A 140 -11.56 -16.22 2.88
C ALA A 140 -10.22 -16.17 3.60
N VAL A 141 -9.76 -17.34 4.04
CA VAL A 141 -8.45 -17.54 4.67
C VAL A 141 -7.69 -18.57 3.86
N VAL A 142 -6.47 -18.23 3.45
CA VAL A 142 -5.61 -19.13 2.67
C VAL A 142 -5.10 -20.25 3.58
N PRO A 143 -5.26 -21.51 3.20
CA PRO A 143 -4.75 -22.63 3.99
C PRO A 143 -3.24 -22.53 4.24
N GLY A 144 -2.79 -22.85 5.46
CA GLY A 144 -1.39 -22.76 5.88
C GLY A 144 -0.83 -21.35 6.02
N SER A 145 -1.63 -20.31 5.82
CA SER A 145 -1.23 -18.91 6.00
C SER A 145 -1.04 -18.53 7.48
N PRO A 146 -0.40 -17.39 7.77
CA PRO A 146 -0.39 -16.82 9.13
C PRO A 146 -1.78 -16.69 9.75
N ALA A 147 -2.77 -16.24 8.97
CA ALA A 147 -4.16 -16.11 9.42
C ALA A 147 -4.79 -17.47 9.76
N ALA A 148 -4.55 -18.50 8.94
CA ALA A 148 -5.05 -19.84 9.22
C ALA A 148 -4.44 -20.40 10.51
N ARG A 149 -3.12 -20.26 10.69
CA ARG A 149 -2.42 -20.69 11.91
C ARG A 149 -2.85 -19.90 13.15
N GLY A 150 -3.18 -18.61 12.98
CA GLY A 150 -3.74 -17.75 14.03
C GLY A 150 -5.22 -18.00 14.32
N GLY A 151 -5.87 -18.92 13.60
CA GLY A 151 -7.25 -19.31 13.83
C GLY A 151 -8.30 -18.37 13.27
N LEU A 152 -7.95 -17.49 12.34
CA LEU A 152 -8.92 -16.67 11.62
C LEU A 152 -9.81 -17.55 10.71
N GLN A 153 -11.07 -17.14 10.57
CA GLN A 153 -12.09 -17.86 9.79
C GLN A 153 -12.86 -16.90 8.88
N PRO A 154 -13.41 -17.40 7.77
CA PRO A 154 -14.37 -16.64 6.98
C PRO A 154 -15.56 -16.19 7.85
N GLY A 155 -15.98 -14.93 7.70
CA GLY A 155 -17.02 -14.30 8.49
C GLY A 155 -16.55 -13.55 9.74
N ASP A 156 -15.28 -13.67 10.14
CA ASP A 156 -14.70 -12.87 11.21
C ASP A 156 -14.77 -11.37 10.84
N VAL A 157 -15.14 -10.55 11.82
CA VAL A 157 -15.13 -9.10 11.70
C VAL A 157 -13.91 -8.58 12.46
N LEU A 158 -12.91 -8.07 11.76
CA LEU A 158 -11.68 -7.55 12.36
C LEU A 158 -11.96 -6.14 12.90
N LEU A 159 -11.62 -5.89 14.15
CA LEU A 159 -11.90 -4.64 14.87
C LEU A 159 -10.66 -3.79 15.09
N ARG A 160 -9.51 -4.44 15.38
CA ARG A 160 -8.21 -3.79 15.58
C ARG A 160 -7.08 -4.69 15.08
N ALA A 161 -6.02 -4.06 14.58
CA ALA A 161 -4.74 -4.70 14.29
C ALA A 161 -3.63 -3.88 14.95
N GLY A 162 -2.98 -4.45 15.97
CA GLY A 162 -2.07 -3.69 16.82
C GLY A 162 -2.75 -2.46 17.44
N ALA A 163 -2.18 -1.28 17.22
CA ALA A 163 -2.74 -0.01 17.70
C ALA A 163 -3.89 0.53 16.82
N ARG A 164 -4.02 0.07 15.57
CA ARG A 164 -4.96 0.64 14.60
C ARG A 164 -6.36 0.07 14.74
N THR A 165 -7.37 0.93 14.85
CA THR A 165 -8.78 0.56 14.74
C THR A 165 -9.15 0.34 13.28
N LEU A 166 -9.92 -0.72 13.00
CA LEU A 166 -10.29 -1.13 11.66
C LEU A 166 -11.79 -0.83 11.42
N ARG A 167 -12.06 0.14 10.57
CA ARG A 167 -13.42 0.57 10.19
C ARG A 167 -13.81 0.13 8.79
N ASN A 168 -12.79 -0.07 7.93
CA ASN A 168 -12.94 -0.41 6.53
C ASN A 168 -11.71 -1.17 6.02
N PRO A 169 -11.76 -1.78 4.83
CA PRO A 169 -10.63 -2.52 4.25
C PRO A 169 -9.33 -1.70 4.12
N TYR A 170 -9.40 -0.39 3.90
CA TYR A 170 -8.22 0.47 3.78
C TYR A 170 -7.49 0.64 5.11
N ASP A 171 -8.21 0.65 6.25
CA ASP A 171 -7.58 0.66 7.58
C ASP A 171 -6.77 -0.64 7.81
N TRP A 172 -7.23 -1.77 7.25
CA TRP A 172 -6.47 -3.02 7.27
C TRP A 172 -5.22 -2.95 6.40
N GLU A 173 -5.34 -2.44 5.17
CA GLU A 173 -4.17 -2.24 4.29
C GLU A 173 -3.14 -1.31 4.94
N ALA A 174 -3.58 -0.21 5.54
CA ALA A 174 -2.73 0.70 6.29
C ALA A 174 -2.04 0.00 7.47
N ALA A 175 -2.76 -0.85 8.22
CA ALA A 175 -2.18 -1.62 9.32
C ALA A 175 -1.10 -2.59 8.83
N LEU A 176 -1.32 -3.26 7.69
CA LEU A 176 -0.33 -4.14 7.09
C LEU A 176 0.92 -3.37 6.65
N LEU A 177 0.75 -2.18 6.02
CA LEU A 177 1.90 -1.38 5.58
C LEU A 177 2.82 -0.97 6.73
N ASP A 178 2.36 -0.97 7.97
CA ASP A 178 3.17 -0.67 9.15
C ASP A 178 3.94 -1.87 9.69
N LEU A 179 3.70 -3.07 9.15
CA LEU A 179 4.31 -4.32 9.60
C LEU A 179 5.45 -4.76 8.68
N ARG A 180 6.31 -5.63 9.21
CA ARG A 180 7.36 -6.31 8.44
C ARG A 180 7.17 -7.82 8.51
N PRO A 181 7.53 -8.57 7.46
CA PRO A 181 7.62 -10.02 7.53
C PRO A 181 8.48 -10.46 8.72
N GLY A 182 7.97 -11.41 9.50
CA GLY A 182 8.58 -11.88 10.73
C GLY A 182 8.09 -11.19 12.01
N GLN A 183 7.32 -10.12 11.93
CA GLN A 183 6.69 -9.50 13.11
C GLN A 183 5.37 -10.20 13.48
N ASP A 184 5.00 -10.13 14.74
CA ASP A 184 3.70 -10.56 15.22
C ASP A 184 2.74 -9.36 15.28
N VAL A 185 1.49 -9.56 14.87
CA VAL A 185 0.43 -8.59 15.03
C VAL A 185 -0.74 -9.21 15.78
N VAL A 186 -1.18 -8.52 16.82
CA VAL A 186 -2.36 -8.92 17.59
C VAL A 186 -3.59 -8.32 16.90
N VAL A 187 -4.53 -9.18 16.52
CA VAL A 187 -5.79 -8.81 15.87
C VAL A 187 -6.95 -9.08 16.82
N GLN A 188 -7.70 -8.04 17.16
CA GLN A 188 -8.98 -8.18 17.87
C GLN A 188 -10.08 -8.34 16.84
N LEU A 189 -10.94 -9.32 17.03
CA LEU A 189 -12.00 -9.67 16.11
C LEU A 189 -13.29 -10.04 16.84
N ARG A 190 -14.40 -10.03 16.11
CA ARG A 190 -15.68 -10.56 16.54
C ARG A 190 -16.08 -11.72 15.65
N ARG A 191 -16.42 -12.85 16.26
CA ARG A 191 -16.95 -14.06 15.61
C ARG A 191 -18.35 -14.34 16.16
N GLY A 192 -19.37 -14.18 15.33
CA GLY A 192 -20.75 -14.15 15.82
C GLY A 192 -20.93 -13.01 16.84
N SER A 193 -21.36 -13.33 18.05
CA SER A 193 -21.49 -12.40 19.17
C SER A 193 -20.26 -12.31 20.08
N GLY A 194 -19.26 -13.20 19.88
CA GLY A 194 -18.11 -13.35 20.78
C GLY A 194 -16.92 -12.47 20.32
N ALA A 195 -16.30 -11.76 21.27
CA ALA A 195 -15.01 -11.11 21.04
C ALA A 195 -13.86 -12.13 21.14
N GLN A 196 -12.90 -12.06 20.24
CA GLN A 196 -11.72 -12.93 20.20
C GLN A 196 -10.46 -12.13 19.89
N THR A 197 -9.32 -12.74 20.14
CA THR A 197 -8.01 -12.18 19.80
C THR A 197 -7.18 -13.26 19.11
N ALA A 198 -6.54 -12.91 18.01
CA ALA A 198 -5.62 -13.76 17.26
C ALA A 198 -4.25 -13.07 17.16
N THR A 199 -3.18 -13.83 17.29
CA THR A 199 -1.81 -13.36 17.00
C THR A 199 -1.37 -13.95 15.69
N LEU A 200 -0.99 -13.08 14.73
CA LEU A 200 -0.59 -13.47 13.39
C LEU A 200 0.91 -13.17 13.21
N ARG A 201 1.68 -14.19 12.86
CA ARG A 201 3.09 -14.03 12.44
C ARG A 201 3.13 -13.62 10.99
N VAL A 202 3.35 -12.33 10.72
CA VAL A 202 3.37 -11.79 9.35
C VAL A 202 4.43 -12.47 8.49
N ALA A 203 4.06 -12.89 7.29
CA ALA A 203 4.95 -13.49 6.30
C ALA A 203 5.24 -12.51 5.15
N ASP A 204 6.19 -12.83 4.30
CA ASP A 204 6.36 -12.17 2.99
C ASP A 204 5.36 -12.76 1.98
N LEU A 205 5.14 -12.07 0.87
CA LEU A 205 4.25 -12.55 -0.20
C LEU A 205 4.64 -13.98 -0.66
N PRO A 206 3.67 -14.85 -0.92
CA PRO A 206 3.95 -16.24 -1.30
C PRO A 206 4.81 -16.39 -2.54
N GLU A 207 4.65 -15.54 -3.55
CA GLU A 207 5.45 -15.55 -4.76
C GLU A 207 6.93 -15.21 -4.52
N VAL A 208 7.21 -14.44 -3.46
CA VAL A 208 8.57 -14.07 -3.08
C VAL A 208 9.31 -15.25 -2.45
N THR A 209 8.61 -16.05 -1.65
CA THR A 209 9.18 -17.19 -0.92
C THR A 209 9.13 -18.51 -1.72
N ALA A 210 8.29 -18.58 -2.76
CA ALA A 210 8.16 -19.76 -3.60
C ALA A 210 9.46 -20.03 -4.40
N PRO A 211 9.81 -21.33 -4.63
CA PRO A 211 10.92 -21.69 -5.49
C PRO A 211 10.75 -21.09 -6.89
N LYS A 212 11.82 -20.50 -7.41
CA LYS A 212 11.86 -19.91 -8.74
C LYS A 212 12.55 -20.82 -9.72
N VAL A 213 11.98 -20.93 -10.92
CA VAL A 213 12.60 -21.64 -12.04
C VAL A 213 13.09 -20.59 -13.04
N THR A 214 14.39 -20.57 -13.30
CA THR A 214 14.97 -19.68 -14.30
C THR A 214 14.91 -20.35 -15.66
N VAL A 215 14.27 -19.70 -16.62
CA VAL A 215 14.16 -20.14 -18.01
C VAL A 215 14.92 -19.16 -18.90
N LEU A 216 15.74 -19.68 -19.81
CA LEU A 216 16.53 -18.87 -20.76
C LEU A 216 17.45 -17.81 -20.13
N ARG A 217 17.82 -17.94 -18.86
CA ARG A 217 18.62 -16.99 -18.05
C ARG A 217 17.99 -15.60 -17.84
N GLU A 218 16.89 -15.29 -18.49
CA GLU A 218 16.26 -13.96 -18.52
C GLU A 218 14.82 -13.96 -18.04
N LEU A 219 14.24 -15.14 -17.77
CA LEU A 219 12.87 -15.32 -17.33
C LEU A 219 12.84 -16.15 -16.05
N GLN A 220 12.24 -15.62 -15.01
CA GLN A 220 12.00 -16.35 -13.76
C GLN A 220 10.51 -16.64 -13.61
N LEU A 221 10.18 -17.90 -13.42
CA LEU A 221 8.83 -18.40 -13.22
C LEU A 221 8.65 -18.94 -11.81
N VAL A 222 7.45 -18.80 -11.29
CA VAL A 222 7.02 -19.36 -10.01
C VAL A 222 5.76 -20.19 -10.23
N THR A 223 5.73 -21.39 -9.69
CA THR A 223 4.54 -22.25 -9.77
C THR A 223 3.35 -21.59 -9.08
N LEU A 224 2.19 -21.59 -9.72
CA LEU A 224 0.93 -21.10 -9.16
C LEU A 224 0.47 -21.98 -8.00
N THR A 225 0.85 -21.61 -6.78
CA THR A 225 0.33 -22.23 -5.56
C THR A 225 -1.07 -21.69 -5.22
N ALA A 226 -1.80 -22.35 -4.33
CA ALA A 226 -3.09 -21.84 -3.84
C ALA A 226 -2.95 -20.46 -3.21
N ALA A 227 -1.83 -20.19 -2.51
CA ALA A 227 -1.54 -18.92 -1.89
C ALA A 227 -1.33 -17.80 -2.92
N ILE A 228 -0.54 -18.06 -3.97
CA ILE A 228 -0.29 -17.08 -5.05
C ILE A 228 -1.57 -16.80 -5.83
N ARG A 229 -2.37 -17.83 -6.14
CA ARG A 229 -3.67 -17.65 -6.81
C ARG A 229 -4.62 -16.76 -6.00
N ALA A 230 -4.71 -16.98 -4.70
CA ALA A 230 -5.55 -16.19 -3.81
C ALA A 230 -5.08 -14.73 -3.74
N GLU A 231 -3.78 -14.49 -3.62
CA GLU A 231 -3.18 -13.16 -3.53
C GLU A 231 -3.37 -12.37 -4.84
N ARG A 232 -3.08 -13.01 -5.97
CA ARG A 232 -3.15 -12.39 -7.30
C ARG A 232 -4.54 -12.46 -7.95
N ARG A 233 -5.52 -13.09 -7.28
CA ARG A 233 -6.89 -13.30 -7.80
C ARG A 233 -6.94 -14.03 -9.14
N VAL A 234 -6.00 -14.94 -9.36
CA VAL A 234 -5.89 -15.71 -10.61
C VAL A 234 -6.92 -16.82 -10.63
N GLN A 235 -7.68 -16.94 -11.73
CA GLN A 235 -8.71 -17.97 -11.91
C GLN A 235 -8.15 -19.32 -12.37
N ALA A 236 -6.98 -19.34 -13.02
CA ALA A 236 -6.35 -20.57 -13.49
C ALA A 236 -6.07 -21.54 -12.34
N SER A 237 -6.42 -22.81 -12.53
CA SER A 237 -6.21 -23.87 -11.53
C SER A 237 -4.77 -24.33 -11.44
N ALA A 238 -3.99 -24.19 -12.52
CA ALA A 238 -2.57 -24.52 -12.63
C ALA A 238 -1.88 -23.55 -13.58
N GLY A 239 -0.55 -23.49 -13.52
CA GLY A 239 0.26 -22.63 -14.37
C GLY A 239 1.50 -22.10 -13.64
N ALA A 240 2.14 -21.11 -14.25
CA ALA A 240 3.27 -20.42 -13.69
C ALA A 240 3.05 -18.90 -13.78
N LEU A 241 3.48 -18.20 -12.74
CA LEU A 241 3.52 -16.73 -12.71
C LEU A 241 4.87 -16.27 -13.22
N VAL A 242 4.91 -15.31 -14.13
CA VAL A 242 6.12 -14.59 -14.50
C VAL A 242 6.54 -13.71 -13.32
N TYR A 243 7.60 -14.12 -12.63
CA TYR A 243 8.12 -13.39 -11.47
C TYR A 243 9.04 -12.25 -11.91
N GLN A 244 9.89 -12.51 -12.91
CA GLN A 244 10.80 -11.54 -13.49
C GLN A 244 11.04 -11.88 -14.97
N ALA A 245 11.08 -10.86 -15.82
CA ALA A 245 11.48 -10.95 -17.23
C ALA A 245 12.46 -9.81 -17.53
N SER A 246 13.45 -10.07 -18.41
CA SER A 246 14.30 -8.99 -18.94
C SER A 246 13.51 -8.16 -19.95
N GLU A 247 13.98 -6.92 -20.20
CA GLU A 247 13.38 -6.06 -21.24
C GLU A 247 13.35 -6.74 -22.62
N ARG A 248 14.37 -7.57 -22.93
CA ARG A 248 14.43 -8.32 -24.18
C ARG A 248 13.31 -9.36 -24.26
N VAL A 249 13.07 -10.12 -23.20
CA VAL A 249 11.99 -11.12 -23.14
C VAL A 249 10.63 -10.44 -23.23
N ALA A 250 10.43 -9.34 -22.55
CA ALA A 250 9.20 -8.57 -22.64
C ALA A 250 8.95 -8.06 -24.07
N ALA A 251 9.98 -7.56 -24.75
CA ALA A 251 9.86 -7.03 -26.11
C ALA A 251 9.69 -8.14 -27.19
N GLU A 252 10.39 -9.29 -27.05
CA GLU A 252 10.41 -10.34 -28.08
C GLU A 252 9.25 -11.35 -27.93
N ILE A 253 8.83 -11.66 -26.70
CA ILE A 253 7.87 -12.72 -26.39
C ILE A 253 6.56 -12.13 -25.83
N GLY A 254 6.56 -10.89 -25.38
CA GLY A 254 5.39 -10.23 -24.82
C GLY A 254 5.01 -10.71 -23.42
N LEU A 255 5.96 -11.28 -22.68
CA LEU A 255 5.73 -11.73 -21.29
C LEU A 255 6.28 -10.70 -20.29
N GLU A 256 5.40 -10.20 -19.44
CA GLU A 256 5.73 -9.22 -18.41
C GLU A 256 5.63 -9.80 -16.99
N PRO A 257 6.36 -9.25 -16.01
CA PRO A 257 6.19 -9.63 -14.62
C PRO A 257 4.72 -9.48 -14.15
N GLY A 258 4.15 -10.58 -13.66
CA GLY A 258 2.73 -10.65 -13.27
C GLY A 258 1.85 -11.48 -14.20
N ASP A 259 2.31 -11.81 -15.40
CA ASP A 259 1.60 -12.69 -16.32
C ASP A 259 1.51 -14.13 -15.78
N VAL A 260 0.44 -14.84 -16.23
CA VAL A 260 0.13 -16.21 -15.82
C VAL A 260 -0.18 -17.10 -17.02
#